data_8166f7750750d12c9c3827c2cd0e9518
#
_entry.id   8166f7750750d12c9c3827c2cd0e9518
#
_cell.length_a   1.000
_cell.length_b   1.000
_cell.length_c   1.000
_cell.angle_alpha   90.00
_cell.angle_beta   90.00
_cell.angle_gamma   90.00
#
_symmetry.space_group_name_H-M   'P 1'
#
loop_
_entity.id
_entity.type
_entity.pdbx_description
1 polymer ?
#
loop_
_entity_poly.entity_id
_entity_poly.type
_entity_poly.pdbx_seq_one_letter_code
_entity_poly.pdbx_strand_id
1 'polypeptide(L)'
;FRLDWNTIWETATSVDGNSWIAELEIPFKSLPFDPKTDTWGFNFGRGIRRKNEEMAWVSQNRTYNPSIMGEITGLEGMDQGLGLDIVPSVAAIRQRFFDPAKTDERLEPSLDAFYRLTPSLNAALTVNTDFSATEVDNRQVNLTRFNLFFPEKRDFFLNDSDLFQFGNISRLSAGNSASSGASRENARPYFSRKLGLSSTGAPVDIEYGGRVSGRIGRWNI
;
A
#
# COMPACT_ATOMS: atom_id res chain seq x y z
N PHE A 1 -3.97 3.91 10.57
CA PHE A 1 -4.80 4.02 9.37
C PHE A 1 -3.88 3.78 8.18
N ARG A 2 -4.08 2.69 7.44
CA ARG A 2 -3.32 2.40 6.22
C ARG A 2 -4.14 2.87 5.04
N LEU A 3 -3.66 3.87 4.32
CA LEU A 3 -4.26 4.32 3.06
C LEU A 3 -3.76 3.49 1.87
N ASP A 4 -2.64 2.82 2.06
CA ASP A 4 -1.95 2.04 1.02
C ASP A 4 -2.32 0.55 1.07
N TRP A 5 -3.42 0.20 1.80
CA TRP A 5 -3.88 -1.17 1.85
C TRP A 5 -4.43 -1.59 0.48
N ASN A 6 -3.86 -2.65 -0.06
CA ASN A 6 -4.24 -3.22 -1.33
C ASN A 6 -4.40 -4.73 -1.19
N THR A 7 -5.49 -5.27 -1.74
CA THR A 7 -5.78 -6.71 -1.74
C THR A 7 -6.82 -7.04 -2.82
N ILE A 8 -7.09 -8.33 -2.99
CA ILE A 8 -8.14 -8.79 -3.92
C ILE A 8 -9.51 -8.56 -3.29
N TRP A 9 -10.34 -7.76 -3.92
CA TRP A 9 -11.72 -7.50 -3.58
C TRP A 9 -12.49 -7.08 -4.83
N GLU A 10 -13.81 -7.24 -4.80
CA GLU A 10 -14.67 -6.86 -5.90
C GLU A 10 -15.65 -5.77 -5.47
N THR A 11 -16.05 -4.92 -6.40
CA THR A 11 -17.03 -3.87 -6.15
C THR A 11 -17.95 -3.69 -7.33
N ALA A 12 -19.22 -3.46 -7.02
CA ALA A 12 -20.22 -3.03 -7.98
C ALA A 12 -20.90 -1.75 -7.49
N THR A 13 -21.17 -0.83 -8.40
CA THR A 13 -21.83 0.42 -8.07
C THR A 13 -23.00 0.68 -9.01
N SER A 14 -24.06 1.23 -8.49
CA SER A 14 -25.20 1.70 -9.26
C SER A 14 -25.65 3.08 -8.81
N VAL A 15 -26.18 3.86 -9.76
CA VAL A 15 -26.72 5.20 -9.52
C VAL A 15 -28.14 5.23 -10.02
N ASP A 16 -29.06 5.61 -9.13
CA ASP A 16 -30.48 5.78 -9.45
C ASP A 16 -30.91 7.19 -9.00
N GLY A 17 -31.26 8.04 -9.95
CA GLY A 17 -31.79 9.39 -9.79
C GLY A 17 -31.29 10.20 -8.57
N ASN A 18 -31.65 9.79 -7.38
CA ASN A 18 -31.33 10.45 -6.11
C ASN A 18 -30.43 9.65 -5.18
N SER A 19 -30.04 8.44 -5.54
CA SER A 19 -29.23 7.56 -4.69
C SER A 19 -28.09 6.92 -5.47
N TRP A 20 -27.09 6.47 -4.76
CA TRP A 20 -26.07 5.58 -5.26
C TRP A 20 -25.89 4.43 -4.27
N ILE A 21 -25.58 3.28 -4.80
CA ILE A 21 -25.33 2.05 -4.05
C ILE A 21 -23.92 1.57 -4.40
N ALA A 22 -23.19 1.14 -3.42
CA ALA A 22 -21.93 0.45 -3.59
C ALA A 22 -21.99 -0.89 -2.83
N GLU A 23 -21.68 -1.95 -3.52
CA GLU A 23 -21.54 -3.30 -2.96
C GLU A 23 -20.08 -3.69 -3.02
N LEU A 24 -19.56 -4.21 -1.94
CA LEU A 24 -18.17 -4.62 -1.82
C LEU A 24 -18.14 -6.08 -1.38
N GLU A 25 -17.40 -6.90 -2.12
CA GLU A 25 -17.11 -8.27 -1.78
C GLU A 25 -15.63 -8.40 -1.44
N ILE A 26 -15.33 -8.65 -0.17
CA ILE A 26 -13.97 -8.78 0.35
C ILE A 26 -13.78 -10.21 0.84
N PRO A 27 -13.05 -11.07 0.09
CA PRO A 27 -12.79 -12.44 0.53
C PRO A 27 -12.05 -12.46 1.86
N PHE A 28 -12.46 -13.30 2.78
CA PHE A 28 -11.80 -13.42 4.09
C PHE A 28 -10.31 -13.74 3.99
N LYS A 29 -9.90 -14.51 2.98
CA LYS A 29 -8.48 -14.77 2.69
C LYS A 29 -7.64 -13.52 2.46
N SER A 30 -8.27 -12.42 2.03
CA SER A 30 -7.62 -11.12 1.80
C SER A 30 -7.38 -10.31 3.07
N LEU A 31 -7.96 -10.74 4.20
CA LEU A 31 -7.90 -10.02 5.47
C LEU A 31 -7.05 -10.79 6.49
N PRO A 32 -6.20 -10.11 7.28
CA PRO A 32 -5.56 -10.71 8.43
C PRO A 32 -6.55 -10.74 9.60
N PHE A 33 -6.92 -11.91 10.09
CA PHE A 33 -7.78 -12.07 11.25
C PHE A 33 -7.38 -13.29 12.11
N ASP A 34 -7.83 -13.30 13.35
CA ASP A 34 -7.73 -14.48 14.20
C ASP A 34 -8.98 -15.36 13.97
N PRO A 35 -8.85 -16.59 13.42
CA PRO A 35 -9.99 -17.46 13.13
C PRO A 35 -10.78 -17.92 14.37
N LYS A 36 -10.25 -17.65 15.56
CA LYS A 36 -10.94 -17.94 16.84
C LYS A 36 -11.91 -16.85 17.27
N THR A 37 -11.87 -15.69 16.59
CA THR A 37 -12.70 -14.53 16.95
C THR A 37 -13.90 -14.47 16.00
N ASP A 38 -15.09 -14.50 16.54
CA ASP A 38 -16.36 -14.39 15.83
C ASP A 38 -16.89 -12.95 15.71
N THR A 39 -16.17 -12.00 16.32
CA THR A 39 -16.55 -10.59 16.42
C THR A 39 -15.44 -9.69 15.91
N TRP A 40 -15.79 -8.78 15.00
CA TRP A 40 -14.86 -7.82 14.41
C TRP A 40 -15.32 -6.39 14.65
N GLY A 41 -14.36 -5.50 14.86
CA GLY A 41 -14.62 -4.07 14.80
C GLY A 41 -14.87 -3.63 13.36
N PHE A 42 -15.96 -2.87 13.16
CA PHE A 42 -16.34 -2.35 11.86
C PHE A 42 -16.80 -0.90 11.96
N ASN A 43 -16.43 -0.11 10.97
CA ASN A 43 -16.94 1.24 10.82
C ASN A 43 -16.92 1.64 9.34
N PHE A 44 -17.82 2.51 8.95
CA PHE A 44 -17.80 3.12 7.63
C PHE A 44 -18.09 4.60 7.72
N GLY A 45 -17.55 5.35 6.77
CA GLY A 45 -17.74 6.80 6.69
C GLY A 45 -18.29 7.21 5.34
N ARG A 46 -19.00 8.33 5.33
CA ARG A 46 -19.58 8.94 4.12
C ARG A 46 -19.32 10.44 4.10
N GLY A 47 -18.68 10.90 3.04
CA GLY A 47 -18.56 12.33 2.75
C GLY A 47 -19.70 12.83 1.86
N ILE A 48 -20.39 13.88 2.27
CA ILE A 48 -21.44 14.55 1.50
C ILE A 48 -20.90 15.89 1.02
N ARG A 49 -20.24 15.89 -0.14
CA ARG A 49 -19.53 17.07 -0.68
C ARG A 49 -20.40 18.31 -0.82
N ARG A 50 -21.66 18.17 -1.30
CA ARG A 50 -22.59 19.30 -1.48
C ARG A 50 -22.95 20.03 -0.19
N LYS A 51 -22.83 19.32 0.97
CA LYS A 51 -23.13 19.86 2.29
C LYS A 51 -21.88 20.15 3.12
N ASN A 52 -20.72 19.73 2.63
CA ASN A 52 -19.46 19.75 3.37
C ASN A 52 -19.57 19.01 4.72
N GLU A 53 -20.26 17.87 4.71
CA GLU A 53 -20.51 17.02 5.87
C GLU A 53 -19.75 15.71 5.72
N GLU A 54 -19.21 15.23 6.83
CA GLU A 54 -18.66 13.88 6.96
C GLU A 54 -19.43 13.16 8.08
N MET A 55 -19.81 11.93 7.80
CA MET A 55 -20.57 11.08 8.71
C MET A 55 -19.85 9.74 8.85
N ALA A 56 -19.87 9.17 10.02
CA ALA A 56 -19.48 7.78 10.25
C ALA A 56 -20.60 7.04 10.95
N TRP A 57 -20.67 5.72 10.75
CA TRP A 57 -21.65 4.89 11.44
C TRP A 57 -21.49 4.99 12.97
N VAL A 58 -20.24 4.84 13.43
CA VAL A 58 -19.88 5.14 14.81
C VAL A 58 -18.82 6.25 14.79
N SER A 59 -19.13 7.37 15.43
CA SER A 59 -18.22 8.51 15.53
C SER A 59 -18.31 9.14 16.90
N GLN A 60 -17.16 9.31 17.56
CA GLN A 60 -17.04 10.08 18.77
C GLN A 60 -15.96 11.15 18.57
N ASN A 61 -16.30 12.40 18.93
CA ASN A 61 -15.38 13.54 18.79
C ASN A 61 -14.82 13.77 17.38
N ARG A 62 -15.57 13.41 16.33
CA ARG A 62 -15.18 13.55 14.91
C ARG A 62 -13.90 12.79 14.53
N THR A 63 -13.57 11.75 15.26
CA THR A 63 -12.39 10.92 14.98
C THR A 63 -12.80 9.48 14.68
N TYR A 64 -12.11 8.86 13.72
CA TYR A 64 -12.19 7.42 13.50
C TYR A 64 -11.28 6.72 14.52
N ASN A 65 -11.81 6.42 15.68
CA ASN A 65 -11.06 5.74 16.72
C ASN A 65 -11.39 4.24 16.70
N PRO A 66 -10.40 3.36 16.44
CA PRO A 66 -10.62 1.91 16.42
C PRO A 66 -11.15 1.33 17.73
N SER A 67 -10.92 1.99 18.86
CA SER A 67 -11.38 1.50 20.17
C SER A 67 -12.87 1.70 20.43
N ILE A 68 -13.58 2.41 19.56
CA ILE A 68 -15.03 2.72 19.67
C ILE A 68 -15.78 2.36 18.38
N MET A 69 -15.27 1.46 17.59
CA MET A 69 -15.95 0.97 16.39
C MET A 69 -17.25 0.26 16.74
N GLY A 70 -18.18 0.18 15.78
CA GLY A 70 -19.25 -0.79 15.83
C GLY A 70 -18.70 -2.21 15.72
N GLU A 71 -19.52 -3.20 16.04
CA GLU A 71 -19.15 -4.59 16.02
C GLU A 71 -20.01 -5.38 15.02
N ILE A 72 -19.35 -6.23 14.25
CA ILE A 72 -20.02 -7.28 13.47
C ILE A 72 -19.79 -8.59 14.22
N THR A 73 -20.87 -9.30 14.50
CA THR A 73 -20.86 -10.58 15.22
C THR A 73 -21.33 -11.73 14.34
N GLY A 74 -21.06 -12.96 14.73
CA GLY A 74 -21.50 -14.16 14.02
C GLY A 74 -20.60 -14.52 12.82
N LEU A 75 -19.36 -14.08 12.82
CA LEU A 75 -18.37 -14.43 11.82
C LEU A 75 -17.74 -15.77 12.17
N GLU A 76 -18.50 -16.86 11.98
CA GLU A 76 -18.08 -18.22 12.29
C GLU A 76 -17.65 -18.96 11.03
N GLY A 77 -16.76 -19.97 11.19
CA GLY A 77 -16.34 -20.86 10.10
C GLY A 77 -15.51 -20.21 9.01
N MET A 78 -14.90 -19.07 9.30
CA MET A 78 -14.03 -18.37 8.35
C MET A 78 -12.72 -19.12 8.16
N ASP A 79 -12.33 -19.31 6.90
CA ASP A 79 -11.06 -19.90 6.51
C ASP A 79 -10.14 -18.84 5.87
N GLN A 80 -8.92 -18.78 6.36
CA GLN A 80 -7.88 -17.91 5.79
C GLN A 80 -7.24 -18.49 4.52
N GLY A 81 -7.61 -19.71 4.16
CA GLY A 81 -6.95 -20.45 3.09
C GLY A 81 -5.46 -20.71 3.39
N LEU A 82 -4.68 -20.98 2.36
CA LEU A 82 -3.24 -21.21 2.51
C LEU A 82 -2.46 -19.94 2.84
N GLY A 83 -3.08 -18.76 2.70
CA GLY A 83 -2.41 -17.47 2.89
C GLY A 83 -1.25 -17.24 1.90
N LEU A 84 -1.30 -17.89 0.73
CA LEU A 84 -0.31 -17.79 -0.32
C LEU A 84 -0.91 -17.07 -1.53
N ASP A 85 -0.35 -15.92 -1.86
CA ASP A 85 -0.67 -15.16 -3.05
C ASP A 85 0.53 -15.17 -3.99
N ILE A 86 0.33 -15.56 -5.24
CA ILE A 86 1.35 -15.59 -6.29
C ILE A 86 0.88 -14.66 -7.41
N VAL A 87 1.69 -13.66 -7.70
CA VAL A 87 1.38 -12.61 -8.68
C VAL A 87 2.42 -12.63 -9.80
N PRO A 88 2.20 -13.43 -10.86
CA PRO A 88 3.03 -13.34 -12.05
C PRO A 88 2.66 -12.09 -12.83
N SER A 89 3.64 -11.40 -13.37
CA SER A 89 3.45 -10.25 -14.24
C SER A 89 4.43 -10.25 -15.42
N VAL A 90 4.06 -9.58 -16.48
CA VAL A 90 4.90 -9.41 -17.67
C VAL A 90 4.76 -7.98 -18.15
N ALA A 91 5.86 -7.25 -18.20
CA ALA A 91 5.91 -5.91 -18.76
C ALA A 91 6.53 -5.94 -20.17
N ALA A 92 5.91 -5.23 -21.10
CA ALA A 92 6.46 -4.97 -22.42
C ALA A 92 6.84 -3.48 -22.49
N ILE A 93 8.14 -3.22 -22.57
CA ILE A 93 8.70 -1.87 -22.54
C ILE A 93 9.26 -1.54 -23.92
N ARG A 94 8.82 -0.38 -24.44
CA ARG A 94 9.38 0.18 -25.66
C ARG A 94 9.89 1.59 -25.40
N GLN A 95 11.20 1.78 -25.46
CA GLN A 95 11.86 3.07 -25.28
C GLN A 95 12.42 3.56 -26.62
N ARG A 96 12.16 4.79 -26.95
CA ARG A 96 12.72 5.44 -28.15
C ARG A 96 13.60 6.60 -27.71
N PHE A 97 14.87 6.49 -28.07
CA PHE A 97 15.85 7.55 -27.90
C PHE A 97 15.93 8.34 -29.23
N PHE A 98 16.09 9.65 -29.13
CA PHE A 98 16.09 10.52 -30.31
C PHE A 98 17.52 10.95 -30.69
N ASP A 99 18.45 10.91 -29.76
CA ASP A 99 19.85 11.27 -29.99
C ASP A 99 20.79 10.37 -29.17
N PRO A 100 21.48 9.40 -29.76
CA PRO A 100 21.27 8.85 -31.11
C PRO A 100 19.93 8.13 -31.24
N ALA A 101 19.35 8.14 -32.45
CA ALA A 101 18.07 7.50 -32.69
C ALA A 101 18.19 5.98 -32.50
N LYS A 102 17.60 5.47 -31.41
CA LYS A 102 17.59 4.05 -31.05
C LYS A 102 16.23 3.70 -30.48
N THR A 103 15.73 2.54 -30.85
CA THR A 103 14.57 1.94 -30.19
C THR A 103 15.04 0.72 -29.42
N ASP A 104 14.65 0.64 -28.17
CA ASP A 104 14.90 -0.50 -27.28
C ASP A 104 13.55 -1.12 -26.90
N GLU A 105 13.42 -2.41 -27.12
CA GLU A 105 12.20 -3.17 -26.81
C GLU A 105 12.60 -4.33 -25.89
N ARG A 106 11.94 -4.41 -24.75
CA ARG A 106 12.21 -5.43 -23.74
C ARG A 106 10.92 -6.06 -23.24
N LEU A 107 10.99 -7.35 -22.96
CA LEU A 107 9.93 -8.09 -22.28
C LEU A 107 10.51 -8.54 -20.92
N GLU A 108 9.90 -8.10 -19.86
CA GLU A 108 10.37 -8.33 -18.50
C GLU A 108 9.31 -9.14 -17.72
N PRO A 109 9.47 -10.45 -17.60
CA PRO A 109 8.64 -11.26 -16.72
C PRO A 109 9.09 -11.06 -15.28
N SER A 110 8.11 -10.95 -14.35
CA SER A 110 8.36 -10.85 -12.92
C SER A 110 7.41 -11.74 -12.12
N LEU A 111 7.77 -12.04 -10.89
CA LEU A 111 7.01 -12.88 -10.00
C LEU A 111 7.10 -12.35 -8.58
N ASP A 112 5.95 -12.03 -7.99
CA ASP A 112 5.84 -11.73 -6.58
C ASP A 112 5.08 -12.86 -5.88
N ALA A 113 5.52 -13.22 -4.68
CA ALA A 113 4.87 -14.21 -3.85
C ALA A 113 4.76 -13.68 -2.42
N PHE A 114 3.57 -13.74 -1.85
CA PHE A 114 3.29 -13.34 -0.49
C PHE A 114 2.75 -14.55 0.26
N TYR A 115 3.35 -14.87 1.39
CA TYR A 115 2.95 -16.00 2.19
C TYR A 115 2.76 -15.60 3.66
N ARG A 116 1.58 -15.88 4.19
CA ARG A 116 1.25 -15.67 5.59
C ARG A 116 1.73 -16.84 6.42
N LEU A 117 2.89 -16.67 7.07
CA LEU A 117 3.48 -17.69 7.94
C LEU A 117 2.63 -17.94 9.21
N THR A 118 2.10 -16.85 9.77
CA THR A 118 1.15 -16.87 10.91
C THR A 118 0.17 -15.72 10.74
N PRO A 119 -0.92 -15.62 11.51
CA PRO A 119 -1.84 -14.48 11.45
C PRO A 119 -1.17 -13.09 11.60
N SER A 120 0.03 -13.07 12.18
CA SER A 120 0.78 -11.83 12.46
C SER A 120 2.14 -11.75 11.79
N LEU A 121 2.55 -12.76 11.01
CA LEU A 121 3.86 -12.81 10.36
C LEU A 121 3.72 -13.14 8.88
N ASN A 122 4.24 -12.28 8.04
CA ASN A 122 4.20 -12.40 6.59
C ASN A 122 5.61 -12.58 6.02
N ALA A 123 5.73 -13.41 5.00
CA ALA A 123 6.90 -13.51 4.14
C ALA A 123 6.55 -13.00 2.75
N ALA A 124 7.46 -12.30 2.12
CA ALA A 124 7.33 -11.87 0.73
C ALA A 124 8.60 -12.19 -0.03
N LEU A 125 8.45 -12.68 -1.24
CA LEU A 125 9.53 -12.95 -2.19
C LEU A 125 9.20 -12.23 -3.49
N THR A 126 10.21 -11.63 -4.10
CA THR A 126 10.10 -11.04 -5.43
C THR A 126 11.25 -11.48 -6.30
N VAL A 127 10.97 -11.72 -7.56
CA VAL A 127 11.96 -12.07 -8.58
C VAL A 127 11.73 -11.16 -9.78
N ASN A 128 12.80 -10.50 -10.22
CA ASN A 128 12.80 -9.58 -11.35
C ASN A 128 11.69 -8.51 -11.24
N THR A 129 11.61 -7.87 -10.09
CA THR A 129 10.55 -6.90 -9.77
C THR A 129 10.51 -5.79 -10.80
N ASP A 130 9.40 -5.72 -11.52
CA ASP A 130 9.17 -4.69 -12.50
C ASP A 130 8.60 -3.42 -11.86
N PHE A 131 9.22 -2.29 -12.16
CA PHE A 131 8.75 -0.97 -11.73
C PHE A 131 7.89 -0.28 -12.79
N SER A 132 7.76 -0.83 -13.98
CA SER A 132 7.03 -0.22 -15.09
C SER A 132 5.51 -0.19 -14.87
N ALA A 133 4.98 -1.15 -14.11
CA ALA A 133 3.57 -1.18 -13.70
C ALA A 133 3.24 -0.18 -12.59
N THR A 134 4.25 0.42 -11.95
CA THR A 134 4.05 1.39 -10.89
C THR A 134 3.63 2.74 -11.50
N GLU A 135 2.64 3.38 -10.89
CA GLU A 135 2.21 4.72 -11.29
C GLU A 135 3.40 5.69 -11.35
N VAL A 136 3.50 6.44 -12.45
CA VAL A 136 4.53 7.45 -12.63
C VAL A 136 4.39 8.55 -11.57
N ASP A 137 5.51 8.91 -10.95
CA ASP A 137 5.51 10.03 -10.01
C ASP A 137 5.21 11.34 -10.72
N ASN A 138 4.44 12.20 -10.05
CA ASN A 138 4.17 13.53 -10.57
C ASN A 138 5.47 14.32 -10.73
N ARG A 139 5.66 14.92 -11.90
CA ARG A 139 6.83 15.74 -12.15
C ARG A 139 6.85 16.93 -11.18
N GLN A 140 7.89 17.02 -10.38
CA GLN A 140 8.11 18.12 -9.45
C GLN A 140 9.40 18.87 -9.80
N VAL A 141 9.38 20.19 -9.70
CA VAL A 141 10.59 21.02 -9.83
C VAL A 141 11.18 21.20 -8.45
N ASN A 142 12.39 20.70 -8.26
CA ASN A 142 13.09 20.88 -6.98
C ASN A 142 13.71 22.28 -6.91
N LEU A 143 13.08 23.17 -6.16
CA LEU A 143 13.58 24.53 -5.87
C LEU A 143 14.34 24.62 -4.54
N THR A 144 14.54 23.47 -3.88
CA THR A 144 15.21 23.38 -2.58
C THR A 144 16.54 22.62 -2.68
N ARG A 145 17.39 22.79 -1.68
CA ARG A 145 18.64 22.02 -1.55
C ARG A 145 18.45 20.58 -1.08
N PHE A 146 17.22 20.19 -0.74
CA PHE A 146 16.91 18.87 -0.24
C PHE A 146 16.42 17.97 -1.38
N ASN A 147 16.70 16.68 -1.30
CA ASN A 147 16.18 15.70 -2.24
C ASN A 147 14.65 15.69 -2.22
N LEU A 148 14.04 15.52 -3.39
CA LEU A 148 12.60 15.27 -3.48
C LEU A 148 12.28 13.92 -2.86
N PHE A 149 11.21 13.89 -2.11
CA PHE A 149 10.66 12.67 -1.54
C PHE A 149 9.44 12.24 -2.37
N PHE A 150 9.50 11.03 -2.91
CA PHE A 150 8.38 10.39 -3.57
C PHE A 150 7.88 9.23 -2.69
N PRO A 151 6.57 9.12 -2.46
CA PRO A 151 6.02 8.01 -1.69
C PRO A 151 6.29 6.68 -2.40
N GLU A 152 6.41 5.60 -1.62
CA GLU A 152 6.49 4.25 -2.18
C GLU A 152 5.16 3.88 -2.83
N LYS A 153 5.21 3.25 -3.99
CA LYS A 153 4.04 2.81 -4.76
C LYS A 153 4.11 1.35 -5.18
N ARG A 154 5.25 0.70 -4.95
CA ARG A 154 5.48 -0.69 -5.35
C ARG A 154 4.89 -1.62 -4.30
N ASP A 155 4.01 -2.52 -4.71
CA ASP A 155 3.26 -3.42 -3.83
C ASP A 155 4.15 -4.25 -2.90
N PHE A 156 5.28 -4.73 -3.41
CA PHE A 156 6.25 -5.47 -2.59
C PHE A 156 6.73 -4.67 -1.36
N PHE A 157 6.91 -3.36 -1.49
CA PHE A 157 7.38 -2.50 -0.41
C PHE A 157 6.25 -1.86 0.39
N LEU A 158 5.05 -1.77 -0.17
CA LEU A 158 3.88 -1.21 0.53
C LEU A 158 3.35 -2.14 1.62
N ASN A 159 3.36 -3.44 1.35
CA ASN A 159 2.97 -4.42 2.36
C ASN A 159 3.84 -4.27 3.61
N ASP A 160 3.20 -4.07 4.78
CA ASP A 160 3.86 -3.88 6.08
C ASP A 160 4.83 -2.69 6.17
N SER A 161 4.68 -1.69 5.28
CA SER A 161 5.54 -0.50 5.23
C SER A 161 5.57 0.29 6.55
N ASP A 162 4.52 0.20 7.36
CA ASP A 162 4.41 0.81 8.68
C ASP A 162 5.42 0.25 9.70
N LEU A 163 5.86 -1.00 9.55
CA LEU A 163 6.90 -1.60 10.40
C LEU A 163 8.27 -0.97 10.17
N PHE A 164 8.49 -0.42 8.98
CA PHE A 164 9.74 0.25 8.58
C PHE A 164 9.72 1.77 8.80
N GLN A 165 8.62 2.29 9.34
CA GLN A 165 8.52 3.70 9.70
C GLN A 165 9.20 3.96 11.03
N PHE A 166 10.32 4.65 11.01
CA PHE A 166 11.07 4.99 12.20
C PHE A 166 10.68 6.38 12.74
N GLY A 167 10.47 6.48 14.06
CA GLY A 167 10.32 7.76 14.75
C GLY A 167 9.05 8.56 14.44
N ASN A 168 8.01 7.95 13.89
CA ASN A 168 6.77 8.64 13.46
C ASN A 168 7.00 9.83 12.49
N ILE A 169 8.10 9.84 11.78
CA ILE A 169 8.50 10.95 10.91
C ILE A 169 7.47 11.20 9.82
N SER A 170 6.83 10.16 9.29
CA SER A 170 5.83 10.29 8.22
C SER A 170 4.43 10.70 8.70
N ARG A 171 4.05 10.42 9.95
CA ARG A 171 2.71 10.79 10.46
C ARG A 171 2.50 12.29 10.63
N LEU A 172 3.57 13.05 10.75
CA LEU A 172 3.52 14.51 10.87
C LEU A 172 3.39 15.23 9.52
N SER A 173 3.45 14.49 8.41
CA SER A 173 3.40 15.03 7.03
C SER A 173 1.99 15.13 6.44
N ALA A 174 0.96 14.69 7.15
CA ALA A 174 -0.44 14.72 6.67
C ALA A 174 -1.06 16.14 6.60
N GLY A 175 -0.30 17.18 6.93
CA GLY A 175 -0.70 18.58 6.79
C GLY A 175 0.05 19.25 5.64
N ASN A 176 -0.63 19.54 4.59
CA ASN A 176 -0.51 20.50 3.47
C ASN A 176 0.80 21.31 3.23
N SER A 177 1.98 20.80 3.57
CA SER A 177 3.22 21.53 3.32
C SER A 177 4.23 20.65 2.61
N ALA A 178 4.20 20.66 1.28
CA ALA A 178 5.16 19.97 0.42
C ALA A 178 6.63 20.36 0.71
N SER A 179 6.87 21.49 1.37
CA SER A 179 8.22 21.98 1.68
C SER A 179 8.81 21.47 3.00
N SER A 180 7.97 21.02 3.97
CA SER A 180 8.45 20.55 5.27
C SER A 180 8.71 19.05 5.33
N GLY A 181 8.20 18.28 4.38
CA GLY A 181 8.38 16.82 4.33
C GLY A 181 9.79 16.40 3.93
N ALA A 182 10.36 17.04 2.93
CA ALA A 182 11.63 16.64 2.33
C ALA A 182 12.82 16.65 3.31
N SER A 183 12.89 17.59 4.26
CA SER A 183 14.00 17.66 5.22
C SER A 183 13.91 16.58 6.31
N ARG A 184 12.72 16.16 6.69
CA ARG A 184 12.51 15.13 7.71
C ARG A 184 12.73 13.74 7.16
N GLU A 185 12.36 13.51 5.91
CA GLU A 185 12.54 12.23 5.24
C GLU A 185 14.01 11.89 4.96
N ASN A 186 14.89 12.90 4.87
CA ASN A 186 16.33 12.68 4.73
C ASN A 186 16.99 12.01 5.95
N ALA A 187 16.32 11.99 7.11
CA ALA A 187 16.81 11.34 8.33
C ALA A 187 16.32 9.88 8.47
N ARG A 188 15.64 9.31 7.50
CA ARG A 188 15.19 7.91 7.55
C ARG A 188 16.36 6.95 7.42
N PRO A 189 16.52 5.99 8.36
CA PRO A 189 17.53 4.94 8.25
C PRO A 189 17.29 4.01 7.05
N TYR A 190 16.03 3.79 6.70
CA TYR A 190 15.60 2.96 5.58
C TYR A 190 14.58 3.71 4.71
N PHE A 191 14.81 3.67 3.41
CA PHE A 191 13.90 4.24 2.41
C PHE A 191 13.88 3.35 1.17
N SER A 192 12.79 2.60 1.01
CA SER A 192 12.60 1.59 -0.04
C SER A 192 12.79 2.14 -1.46
N ARG A 193 12.37 3.38 -1.72
CA ARG A 193 12.52 4.03 -3.05
C ARG A 193 13.96 4.18 -3.53
N LYS A 194 14.96 4.06 -2.65
CA LYS A 194 16.36 4.01 -3.06
C LYS A 194 16.77 2.65 -3.64
N LEU A 195 16.03 1.59 -3.31
CA LEU A 195 16.25 0.27 -3.89
C LEU A 195 15.69 0.26 -5.32
N GLY A 196 16.48 -0.19 -6.27
CA GLY A 196 16.13 -0.13 -7.68
C GLY A 196 16.44 1.21 -8.35
N LEU A 197 17.29 2.04 -7.74
CA LEU A 197 17.83 3.26 -8.34
C LEU A 197 19.35 3.25 -8.30
N SER A 198 19.97 3.63 -9.41
CA SER A 198 21.41 3.89 -9.47
C SER A 198 21.79 5.16 -8.72
N SER A 199 23.09 5.42 -8.55
CA SER A 199 23.60 6.66 -7.97
C SER A 199 23.19 7.93 -8.75
N THR A 200 22.88 7.77 -10.02
CA THR A 200 22.41 8.85 -10.91
C THR A 200 20.88 8.97 -10.96
N GLY A 201 20.16 8.11 -10.21
CA GLY A 201 18.69 8.09 -10.19
C GLY A 201 18.05 7.34 -11.37
N ALA A 202 18.83 6.65 -12.18
CA ALA A 202 18.29 5.77 -13.23
C ALA A 202 17.71 4.48 -12.62
N PRO A 203 16.62 3.92 -13.17
CA PRO A 203 16.09 2.63 -12.74
C PRO A 203 17.11 1.52 -12.87
N VAL A 204 17.18 0.65 -11.89
CA VAL A 204 17.99 -0.58 -11.86
C VAL A 204 17.09 -1.72 -11.43
N ASP A 205 17.07 -2.78 -12.19
CA ASP A 205 16.22 -3.93 -11.92
C ASP A 205 16.65 -4.61 -10.61
N ILE A 206 15.65 -5.06 -9.84
CA ILE A 206 15.88 -5.89 -8.66
C ILE A 206 15.71 -7.34 -9.09
N GLU A 207 16.82 -8.06 -9.22
CA GLU A 207 16.82 -9.46 -9.66
C GLU A 207 16.01 -10.35 -8.70
N TYR A 208 16.22 -10.18 -7.41
CA TYR A 208 15.46 -10.89 -6.38
C TYR A 208 15.47 -10.13 -5.06
N GLY A 209 14.42 -10.32 -4.30
CA GLY A 209 14.26 -9.74 -2.97
C GLY A 209 13.44 -10.66 -2.07
N GLY A 210 13.75 -10.65 -0.78
CA GLY A 210 12.95 -11.38 0.21
C GLY A 210 12.76 -10.53 1.46
N ARG A 211 11.60 -10.69 2.09
CA ARG A 211 11.26 -9.99 3.32
C ARG A 211 10.44 -10.90 4.22
N VAL A 212 10.72 -10.83 5.51
CA VAL A 212 9.85 -11.35 6.56
C VAL A 212 9.50 -10.16 7.46
N SER A 213 8.22 -9.94 7.69
CA SER A 213 7.72 -8.81 8.47
C SER A 213 6.50 -9.20 9.30
N GLY A 214 6.33 -8.57 10.44
CA GLY A 214 5.19 -8.84 11.29
C GLY A 214 5.51 -8.79 12.77
N ARG A 215 4.81 -9.62 13.55
CA ARG A 215 4.94 -9.64 14.98
C ARG A 215 5.15 -11.05 15.52
N ILE A 216 6.17 -11.21 16.36
CA ILE A 216 6.43 -12.42 17.13
C ILE A 216 6.42 -12.07 18.62
N GLY A 217 5.35 -12.47 19.33
CA GLY A 217 5.18 -12.12 20.73
C GLY A 217 5.11 -10.60 20.93
N ARG A 218 6.14 -10.02 21.55
CA ARG A 218 6.26 -8.56 21.83
C ARG A 218 7.11 -7.81 20.81
N TRP A 219 7.73 -8.53 19.87
CA TRP A 219 8.66 -7.96 18.89
C TRP A 219 7.98 -7.72 17.57
N ASN A 220 8.13 -6.53 17.05
CA ASN A 220 7.86 -6.22 15.64
C ASN A 220 9.17 -6.48 14.87
N ILE A 221 9.08 -7.25 13.80
CA ILE A 221 10.18 -7.69 12.96
C ILE A 221 9.98 -7.15 11.55
#